data_9f0fa2845cd48bd1049faf203cda605f
#
_entry.id   9f0fa2845cd48bd1049faf203cda605f
#
_cell.length_a   1.000
_cell.length_b   1.000
_cell.length_c   1.000
_cell.angle_alpha   90.00
_cell.angle_beta   90.00
_cell.angle_gamma   90.00
#
_symmetry.space_group_name_H-M   'P 1'
#
loop_
_entity.id
_entity.type
_entity.pdbx_description
1 polymer ?
#
loop_
_entity_poly.entity_id
_entity_poly.type
_entity_poly.pdbx_seq_one_letter_code
_entity_poly.pdbx_strand_id
1 'polypeptide(L)'
;MISEQRCHEARRKQAAYAARAQKMDELRNRYNAMALGRETPQERGYGLEELLAELFEVNEIPYRRPYRTATEQIDGHFEFKGFDYLVEARWRSELPSEADLAAFKTKVNKKITSTRGIFVSINGFRPDVVLEFTRGVSSNIILFDGSDLSLILEGHISLVDALDIKIQKAAQEGIIYFPLRDRFTKVDG
;
A
#
# COMPACT_ATOMS: atom_id res chain seq x y z
N MET A 1 34.37 -0.52 -28.49
CA MET A 1 33.28 -1.51 -28.26
C MET A 1 32.90 -1.65 -26.78
N ILE A 2 33.75 -2.14 -25.85
CA ILE A 2 33.39 -2.30 -24.43
C ILE A 2 33.07 -0.97 -23.74
N SER A 3 33.75 0.10 -24.03
CA SER A 3 33.54 1.46 -23.48
C SER A 3 32.22 2.09 -23.94
N GLU A 4 31.86 1.91 -25.19
CA GLU A 4 30.61 2.43 -25.78
C GLU A 4 29.38 1.69 -25.23
N GLN A 5 29.48 0.38 -25.04
CA GLN A 5 28.42 -0.41 -24.43
C GLN A 5 28.17 0.01 -22.98
N ARG A 6 29.24 0.23 -22.18
CA ARG A 6 29.12 0.73 -20.79
C ARG A 6 28.50 2.12 -20.74
N CYS A 7 28.90 3.02 -21.65
CA CYS A 7 28.34 4.37 -21.73
C CYS A 7 26.84 4.33 -22.10
N HIS A 8 26.45 3.48 -23.03
CA HIS A 8 25.06 3.30 -23.43
C HIS A 8 24.20 2.72 -22.29
N GLU A 9 24.73 1.72 -21.59
CA GLU A 9 24.05 1.13 -20.44
C GLU A 9 23.89 2.14 -19.28
N ALA A 10 24.91 2.93 -18.99
CA ALA A 10 24.83 4.00 -17.98
C ALA A 10 23.77 5.05 -18.32
N ARG A 11 23.71 5.48 -19.59
CA ARG A 11 22.67 6.41 -20.06
C ARG A 11 21.27 5.82 -19.93
N ARG A 12 21.08 4.54 -20.27
CA ARG A 12 19.79 3.86 -20.11
C ARG A 12 19.37 3.82 -18.65
N LYS A 13 20.26 3.45 -17.72
CA LYS A 13 20.00 3.43 -16.29
C LYS A 13 19.65 4.81 -15.76
N GLN A 14 20.36 5.84 -16.19
CA GLN A 14 20.08 7.22 -15.81
C GLN A 14 18.73 7.71 -16.33
N ALA A 15 18.39 7.39 -17.57
CA ALA A 15 17.08 7.73 -18.15
C ALA A 15 15.93 7.01 -17.45
N ALA A 16 16.09 5.73 -17.11
CA ALA A 16 15.11 4.97 -16.35
C ALA A 16 14.91 5.53 -14.94
N TYR A 17 16.00 5.90 -14.26
CA TYR A 17 15.93 6.55 -12.95
C TYR A 17 15.19 7.89 -13.00
N ALA A 18 15.51 8.73 -14.00
CA ALA A 18 14.85 10.01 -14.18
C ALA A 18 13.35 9.85 -14.48
N ALA A 19 12.97 8.90 -15.33
CA ALA A 19 11.58 8.61 -15.64
C ALA A 19 10.81 8.11 -14.40
N ARG A 20 11.44 7.26 -13.58
CA ARG A 20 10.85 6.80 -12.32
C ARG A 20 10.65 7.97 -11.33
N ALA A 21 11.64 8.83 -11.17
CA ALA A 21 11.54 10.00 -10.30
C ALA A 21 10.42 10.94 -10.76
N GLN A 22 10.33 11.23 -12.06
CA GLN A 22 9.25 12.03 -12.63
C GLN A 22 7.88 11.40 -12.34
N LYS A 23 7.74 10.08 -12.53
CA LYS A 23 6.47 9.39 -12.25
C LYS A 23 6.09 9.45 -10.79
N MET A 24 7.05 9.29 -9.86
CA MET A 24 6.80 9.46 -8.43
C MET A 24 6.33 10.87 -8.08
N ASP A 25 6.91 11.92 -8.70
CA ASP A 25 6.48 13.31 -8.52
C ASP A 25 5.04 13.53 -9.05
N GLU A 26 4.68 12.94 -10.18
CA GLU A 26 3.31 12.98 -10.71
C GLU A 26 2.31 12.32 -9.75
N LEU A 27 2.64 11.14 -9.21
CA LEU A 27 1.81 10.43 -8.24
C LEU A 27 1.64 11.25 -6.95
N ARG A 28 2.73 11.81 -6.42
CA ARG A 28 2.68 12.68 -5.24
C ARG A 28 1.79 13.90 -5.46
N ASN A 29 1.94 14.59 -6.58
CA ASN A 29 1.15 15.76 -6.90
C ASN A 29 -0.34 15.40 -7.05
N ARG A 30 -0.66 14.27 -7.67
CA ARG A 30 -2.03 13.77 -7.79
C ARG A 30 -2.63 13.42 -6.43
N TYR A 31 -1.88 12.73 -5.58
CA TYR A 31 -2.31 12.42 -4.21
C TYR A 31 -2.63 13.68 -3.42
N ASN A 32 -1.75 14.68 -3.45
CA ASN A 32 -1.95 15.96 -2.77
C ASN A 32 -3.14 16.73 -3.35
N ALA A 33 -3.33 16.73 -4.66
CA ALA A 33 -4.48 17.36 -5.30
C ALA A 33 -5.81 16.70 -4.84
N MET A 34 -5.88 15.37 -4.78
CA MET A 34 -7.05 14.65 -4.26
C MET A 34 -7.30 14.95 -2.78
N ALA A 35 -6.26 15.15 -1.97
CA ALA A 35 -6.40 15.48 -0.55
C ALA A 35 -6.96 16.89 -0.32
N LEU A 36 -6.65 17.83 -1.22
CA LEU A 36 -7.09 19.24 -1.18
C LEU A 36 -8.31 19.49 -2.06
N GLY A 37 -8.67 18.56 -2.93
CA GLY A 37 -9.70 18.72 -3.96
C GLY A 37 -11.12 18.69 -3.42
N ARG A 38 -12.05 19.01 -4.33
CA ARG A 38 -13.50 19.00 -4.07
C ARG A 38 -14.16 17.73 -4.61
N GLU A 39 -13.40 16.69 -4.81
CA GLU A 39 -13.85 15.42 -5.35
C GLU A 39 -14.83 14.73 -4.40
N THR A 40 -15.81 14.05 -4.97
CA THR A 40 -16.71 13.20 -4.20
C THR A 40 -15.96 12.03 -3.57
N PRO A 41 -16.47 11.41 -2.50
CA PRO A 41 -15.88 10.22 -1.91
C PRO A 41 -15.67 9.08 -2.91
N GLN A 42 -16.55 8.97 -3.89
CA GLN A 42 -16.46 7.94 -4.94
C GLN A 42 -15.29 8.22 -5.90
N GLU A 43 -15.17 9.47 -6.37
CA GLU A 43 -14.05 9.89 -7.24
C GLU A 43 -12.70 9.72 -6.55
N ARG A 44 -12.60 10.10 -5.27
CA ARG A 44 -11.39 9.86 -4.47
C ARG A 44 -11.08 8.37 -4.31
N GLY A 45 -12.10 7.53 -4.14
CA GLY A 45 -11.92 6.08 -4.09
C GLY A 45 -11.29 5.54 -5.37
N TYR A 46 -11.85 5.87 -6.54
CA TYR A 46 -11.29 5.47 -7.84
C TYR A 46 -9.89 6.06 -8.07
N GLY A 47 -9.69 7.33 -7.72
CA GLY A 47 -8.38 7.96 -7.83
C GLY A 47 -7.31 7.27 -6.98
N LEU A 48 -7.67 6.79 -5.78
CA LEU A 48 -6.80 6.02 -4.91
C LEU A 48 -6.45 4.66 -5.50
N GLU A 49 -7.43 3.93 -6.04
CA GLU A 49 -7.19 2.63 -6.68
C GLU A 49 -6.22 2.76 -7.86
N GLU A 50 -6.40 3.77 -8.72
CA GLU A 50 -5.49 4.06 -9.84
C GLU A 50 -4.10 4.47 -9.36
N LEU A 51 -4.01 5.34 -8.34
CA LEU A 51 -2.74 5.77 -7.77
C LEU A 51 -1.96 4.59 -7.19
N LEU A 52 -2.62 3.69 -6.48
CA LEU A 52 -1.98 2.48 -5.95
C LEU A 52 -1.46 1.59 -7.07
N ALA A 53 -2.26 1.33 -8.11
CA ALA A 53 -1.82 0.53 -9.24
C ALA A 53 -0.53 1.09 -9.87
N GLU A 54 -0.50 2.38 -10.16
CA GLU A 54 0.67 3.05 -10.74
C GLU A 54 1.86 3.10 -9.76
N LEU A 55 1.62 3.25 -8.45
CA LEU A 55 2.66 3.22 -7.43
C LEU A 55 3.36 1.85 -7.38
N PHE A 56 2.61 0.77 -7.46
CA PHE A 56 3.18 -0.58 -7.51
C PHE A 56 3.94 -0.81 -8.82
N GLU A 57 3.37 -0.41 -9.96
CA GLU A 57 4.00 -0.53 -11.28
C GLU A 57 5.35 0.21 -11.35
N VAL A 58 5.42 1.45 -10.85
CA VAL A 58 6.66 2.24 -10.84
C VAL A 58 7.73 1.67 -9.91
N ASN A 59 7.32 0.86 -8.94
CA ASN A 59 8.22 0.10 -8.05
C ASN A 59 8.50 -1.32 -8.55
N GLU A 60 8.14 -1.61 -9.82
CA GLU A 60 8.39 -2.91 -10.47
C GLU A 60 7.72 -4.09 -9.76
N ILE A 61 6.64 -3.84 -9.03
CA ILE A 61 5.79 -4.87 -8.43
C ILE A 61 4.56 -5.04 -9.32
N PRO A 62 4.41 -6.17 -10.01
CA PRO A 62 3.24 -6.44 -10.84
C PRO A 62 1.95 -6.31 -10.03
N TYR A 63 1.05 -5.46 -10.47
CA TYR A 63 -0.20 -5.17 -9.79
C TYR A 63 -1.39 -5.44 -10.70
N ARG A 64 -2.31 -6.27 -10.22
CA ARG A 64 -3.59 -6.49 -10.90
C ARG A 64 -4.58 -5.44 -10.42
N ARG A 65 -5.05 -4.62 -11.36
CA ARG A 65 -6.05 -3.57 -11.14
C ARG A 65 -7.38 -4.17 -10.68
N PRO A 66 -8.34 -3.34 -10.20
CA PRO A 66 -9.62 -3.81 -9.71
C PRO A 66 -10.31 -4.80 -10.63
N TYR A 67 -10.84 -5.87 -10.06
CA TYR A 67 -11.53 -6.92 -10.78
C TYR A 67 -12.67 -7.52 -9.97
N ARG A 68 -13.59 -8.20 -10.65
CA ARG A 68 -14.70 -8.90 -10.01
C ARG A 68 -14.53 -10.41 -10.19
N THR A 69 -14.83 -11.13 -9.11
CA THR A 69 -15.11 -12.57 -9.14
C THR A 69 -16.62 -12.78 -9.18
N ALA A 70 -17.09 -14.04 -9.19
CA ALA A 70 -18.51 -14.34 -9.17
C ALA A 70 -19.24 -13.78 -7.92
N THR A 71 -18.52 -13.57 -6.81
CA THR A 71 -19.10 -13.24 -5.50
C THR A 71 -18.54 -11.96 -4.88
N GLU A 72 -17.43 -11.41 -5.41
CA GLU A 72 -16.70 -10.32 -4.73
C GLU A 72 -16.08 -9.34 -5.72
N GLN A 73 -15.99 -8.10 -5.31
CA GLN A 73 -15.10 -7.10 -5.91
C GLN A 73 -13.79 -7.07 -5.13
N ILE A 74 -12.68 -7.06 -5.84
CA ILE A 74 -11.32 -6.94 -5.33
C ILE A 74 -10.72 -5.66 -5.90
N ASP A 75 -10.23 -4.77 -5.04
CA ASP A 75 -9.71 -3.46 -5.45
C ASP A 75 -8.29 -3.56 -6.02
N GLY A 76 -7.58 -4.63 -5.69
CA GLY A 76 -6.27 -4.91 -6.27
C GLY A 76 -5.67 -6.21 -5.76
N HIS A 77 -4.64 -6.67 -6.47
CA HIS A 77 -3.87 -7.85 -6.11
C HIS A 77 -2.42 -7.71 -6.58
N PHE A 78 -1.47 -8.17 -5.77
CA PHE A 78 -0.07 -8.25 -6.15
C PHE A 78 0.61 -9.45 -5.46
N GLU A 79 1.75 -9.86 -6.01
CA GLU A 79 2.65 -10.82 -5.37
C GLU A 79 3.84 -10.07 -4.77
N PHE A 80 4.22 -10.44 -3.55
CA PHE A 80 5.43 -9.91 -2.92
C PHE A 80 6.12 -11.01 -2.10
N LYS A 81 7.38 -11.28 -2.45
CA LYS A 81 8.23 -12.30 -1.78
C LYS A 81 7.56 -13.67 -1.68
N GLY A 82 6.90 -14.10 -2.75
CA GLY A 82 6.26 -15.42 -2.84
C GLY A 82 4.91 -15.54 -2.13
N PHE A 83 4.31 -14.43 -1.73
CA PHE A 83 2.96 -14.39 -1.16
C PHE A 83 2.04 -13.50 -1.99
N ASP A 84 0.81 -13.96 -2.15
CA ASP A 84 -0.27 -13.20 -2.79
C ASP A 84 -0.95 -12.28 -1.78
N TYR A 85 -1.19 -11.03 -2.19
CA TYR A 85 -1.86 -10.02 -1.37
C TYR A 85 -3.08 -9.48 -2.11
N LEU A 86 -4.25 -9.55 -1.46
CA LEU A 86 -5.41 -8.76 -1.87
C LEU A 86 -5.30 -7.36 -1.31
N VAL A 87 -5.82 -6.38 -2.04
CA VAL A 87 -5.86 -4.99 -1.61
C VAL A 87 -7.30 -4.53 -1.48
N GLU A 88 -7.61 -3.85 -0.38
CA GLU A 88 -8.82 -3.06 -0.18
C GLU A 88 -8.38 -1.62 0.04
N ALA A 89 -8.96 -0.67 -0.71
CA ALA A 89 -8.57 0.74 -0.67
C ALA A 89 -9.77 1.63 -0.34
N ARG A 90 -9.63 2.49 0.68
CA ARG A 90 -10.70 3.38 1.11
C ARG A 90 -10.21 4.80 1.34
N TRP A 91 -10.94 5.74 0.76
CA TRP A 91 -10.77 7.17 1.05
C TRP A 91 -12.12 7.79 1.42
N ARG A 92 -12.55 7.58 2.65
CA ARG A 92 -13.84 8.05 3.19
C ARG A 92 -13.60 8.85 4.46
N SER A 93 -14.53 9.75 4.79
CA SER A 93 -14.53 10.50 6.06
C SER A 93 -14.67 9.57 7.27
N GLU A 94 -15.48 8.54 7.14
CA GLU A 94 -15.65 7.52 8.19
C GLU A 94 -14.48 6.54 8.19
N LEU A 95 -13.91 6.34 9.38
CA LEU A 95 -12.85 5.36 9.59
C LEU A 95 -13.41 3.94 9.53
N PRO A 96 -12.61 2.96 9.06
CA PRO A 96 -13.04 1.57 9.04
C PRO A 96 -13.47 1.06 10.41
N SER A 97 -14.61 0.38 10.44
CA SER A 97 -15.12 -0.33 11.61
C SER A 97 -14.49 -1.72 11.73
N GLU A 98 -14.69 -2.39 12.87
CA GLU A 98 -14.31 -3.79 13.04
C GLU A 98 -14.99 -4.69 11.99
N ALA A 99 -16.26 -4.43 11.69
CA ALA A 99 -17.00 -5.16 10.66
C ALA A 99 -16.38 -5.01 9.27
N ASP A 100 -15.83 -3.84 8.94
CA ASP A 100 -15.11 -3.63 7.67
C ASP A 100 -13.83 -4.46 7.59
N LEU A 101 -13.05 -4.50 8.67
CA LEU A 101 -11.84 -5.30 8.76
C LEU A 101 -12.17 -6.80 8.70
N ALA A 102 -13.22 -7.23 9.40
CA ALA A 102 -13.68 -8.63 9.38
C ALA A 102 -14.20 -9.05 8.00
N ALA A 103 -14.93 -8.17 7.31
CA ALA A 103 -15.39 -8.42 5.94
C ALA A 103 -14.22 -8.61 4.98
N PHE A 104 -13.19 -7.75 5.07
CA PHE A 104 -12.00 -7.87 4.24
C PHE A 104 -11.20 -9.15 4.59
N LYS A 105 -11.01 -9.44 5.86
CA LYS A 105 -10.38 -10.69 6.31
C LYS A 105 -11.11 -11.91 5.74
N THR A 106 -12.44 -11.88 5.70
CA THR A 106 -13.25 -12.94 5.11
C THR A 106 -12.98 -13.10 3.61
N LYS A 107 -12.84 -12.00 2.85
CA LYS A 107 -12.45 -12.06 1.42
C LYS A 107 -11.09 -12.74 1.26
N VAL A 108 -10.10 -12.38 2.08
CA VAL A 108 -8.75 -12.98 2.05
C VAL A 108 -8.80 -14.47 2.40
N ASN A 109 -9.53 -14.85 3.44
CA ASN A 109 -9.62 -16.23 3.92
C ASN A 109 -10.35 -17.17 2.96
N LYS A 110 -11.14 -16.64 2.02
CA LYS A 110 -11.75 -17.45 0.94
C LYS A 110 -10.75 -17.86 -0.16
N LYS A 111 -9.52 -17.39 -0.10
CA LYS A 111 -8.45 -17.74 -1.03
C LYS A 111 -7.60 -18.87 -0.43
N ILE A 112 -6.50 -19.23 -1.11
CA ILE A 112 -5.58 -20.23 -0.55
C ILE A 112 -4.99 -19.72 0.78
N THR A 113 -4.64 -20.63 1.68
CA THR A 113 -4.25 -20.33 3.07
C THR A 113 -3.08 -19.36 3.22
N SER A 114 -2.19 -19.30 2.22
CA SER A 114 -1.04 -18.38 2.19
C SER A 114 -1.38 -16.96 1.75
N THR A 115 -2.62 -16.70 1.27
CA THR A 115 -3.04 -15.38 0.81
C THR A 115 -3.16 -14.42 2.00
N ARG A 116 -2.67 -13.21 1.79
CA ARG A 116 -2.66 -12.12 2.76
C ARG A 116 -3.48 -10.94 2.25
N GLY A 117 -3.72 -9.95 3.09
CA GLY A 117 -4.43 -8.75 2.70
C GLY A 117 -3.70 -7.48 3.10
N ILE A 118 -3.87 -6.43 2.30
CA ILE A 118 -3.50 -5.06 2.67
C ILE A 118 -4.77 -4.21 2.62
N PHE A 119 -5.10 -3.60 3.75
CA PHE A 119 -6.19 -2.63 3.84
C PHE A 119 -5.60 -1.23 3.92
N VAL A 120 -5.89 -0.41 2.94
CA VAL A 120 -5.44 0.98 2.86
C VAL A 120 -6.60 1.90 3.23
N SER A 121 -6.46 2.67 4.31
CA SER A 121 -7.41 3.71 4.71
C SER A 121 -6.70 5.05 4.86
N ILE A 122 -6.98 5.99 3.97
CA ILE A 122 -6.23 7.27 3.93
C ILE A 122 -6.41 8.06 5.23
N ASN A 123 -7.59 8.05 5.81
CA ASN A 123 -7.87 8.75 7.07
C ASN A 123 -7.43 7.95 8.32
N GLY A 124 -6.82 6.77 8.13
CA GLY A 124 -6.29 5.94 9.21
C GLY A 124 -7.29 4.97 9.81
N PHE A 125 -6.98 4.50 11.01
CA PHE A 125 -7.76 3.51 11.74
C PHE A 125 -7.88 3.93 13.21
N ARG A 126 -8.99 3.60 13.84
CA ARG A 126 -9.18 3.77 15.27
C ARG A 126 -8.39 2.70 16.04
N PRO A 127 -7.55 3.10 17.02
CA PRO A 127 -6.73 2.13 17.79
C PRO A 127 -7.56 1.08 18.53
N ASP A 128 -8.72 1.49 19.09
CA ASP A 128 -9.64 0.57 19.79
C ASP A 128 -10.23 -0.49 18.85
N VAL A 129 -10.58 -0.11 17.60
CA VAL A 129 -11.08 -1.03 16.59
C VAL A 129 -10.00 -2.03 16.18
N VAL A 130 -8.76 -1.57 15.96
CA VAL A 130 -7.64 -2.45 15.62
C VAL A 130 -7.34 -3.43 16.74
N LEU A 131 -7.33 -2.95 17.99
CA LEU A 131 -7.09 -3.78 19.17
C LEU A 131 -8.17 -4.86 19.32
N GLU A 132 -9.44 -4.50 19.20
CA GLU A 132 -10.54 -5.46 19.30
C GLU A 132 -10.50 -6.50 18.18
N PHE A 133 -10.28 -6.04 16.94
CA PHE A 133 -10.15 -6.92 15.77
C PHE A 133 -9.02 -7.96 15.91
N THR A 134 -7.93 -7.62 16.60
CA THR A 134 -6.76 -8.51 16.78
C THR A 134 -6.84 -9.37 18.05
N ARG A 135 -7.81 -9.09 18.93
CA ARG A 135 -7.90 -9.78 20.21
C ARG A 135 -8.16 -11.28 20.05
N GLY A 136 -7.19 -12.09 20.47
CA GLY A 136 -7.31 -13.56 20.50
C GLY A 136 -7.39 -14.24 19.14
N VAL A 137 -7.15 -13.51 18.04
CA VAL A 137 -7.27 -14.04 16.68
C VAL A 137 -6.04 -13.67 15.87
N SER A 138 -5.43 -14.66 15.20
CA SER A 138 -4.39 -14.39 14.21
C SER A 138 -4.96 -13.61 13.03
N SER A 139 -4.19 -12.68 12.48
CA SER A 139 -4.60 -11.90 11.32
C SER A 139 -3.58 -12.06 10.18
N ASN A 140 -4.09 -12.23 8.98
CA ASN A 140 -3.33 -12.24 7.73
C ASN A 140 -3.53 -10.96 6.93
N ILE A 141 -3.99 -9.89 7.55
CA ILE A 141 -4.11 -8.56 6.95
C ILE A 141 -3.17 -7.57 7.61
N ILE A 142 -2.74 -6.59 6.84
CA ILE A 142 -1.82 -5.51 7.24
C ILE A 142 -2.49 -4.19 6.88
N LEU A 143 -2.33 -3.18 7.73
CA LEU A 143 -3.00 -1.90 7.59
C LEU A 143 -2.02 -0.80 7.18
N PHE A 144 -2.40 -0.03 6.16
CA PHE A 144 -1.70 1.17 5.69
C PHE A 144 -2.61 2.39 5.83
N ASP A 145 -2.07 3.49 6.28
CA ASP A 145 -2.79 4.77 6.32
C ASP A 145 -2.24 5.81 5.34
N GLY A 146 -2.88 6.97 5.28
CA GLY A 146 -2.47 8.06 4.38
C GLY A 146 -1.09 8.62 4.72
N SER A 147 -0.66 8.58 5.99
CA SER A 147 0.69 9.02 6.38
C SER A 147 1.76 8.06 5.84
N ASP A 148 1.48 6.77 5.79
CA ASP A 148 2.37 5.78 5.20
C ASP A 148 2.54 6.04 3.70
N LEU A 149 1.43 6.31 2.97
CA LEU A 149 1.48 6.66 1.55
C LEU A 149 2.22 7.97 1.30
N SER A 150 2.01 8.99 2.14
CA SER A 150 2.75 10.26 2.04
C SER A 150 4.25 10.02 2.14
N LEU A 151 4.71 9.27 3.15
CA LEU A 151 6.14 8.96 3.31
C LEU A 151 6.73 8.22 2.11
N ILE A 152 5.96 7.32 1.48
CA ILE A 152 6.39 6.60 0.29
C ILE A 152 6.44 7.54 -0.92
N LEU A 153 5.41 8.34 -1.15
CA LEU A 153 5.31 9.27 -2.28
C LEU A 153 6.31 10.41 -2.20
N GLU A 154 6.67 10.85 -1.00
CA GLU A 154 7.71 11.85 -0.73
C GLU A 154 9.13 11.28 -0.82
N GLY A 155 9.27 9.96 -0.95
CA GLY A 155 10.56 9.28 -1.08
C GLY A 155 11.33 9.11 0.23
N HIS A 156 10.68 9.31 1.39
CA HIS A 156 11.29 9.08 2.70
C HIS A 156 11.52 7.58 2.97
N ILE A 157 10.74 6.73 2.34
CA ILE A 157 10.88 5.28 2.38
C ILE A 157 10.43 4.70 1.03
N SER A 158 11.09 3.63 0.57
CA SER A 158 10.62 2.93 -0.63
C SER A 158 9.37 2.10 -0.34
N LEU A 159 8.52 1.86 -1.37
CA LEU A 159 7.36 0.96 -1.21
C LEU A 159 7.79 -0.44 -0.76
N VAL A 160 8.91 -0.94 -1.29
CA VAL A 160 9.46 -2.26 -0.93
C VAL A 160 9.84 -2.31 0.56
N ASP A 161 10.58 -1.31 1.05
CA ASP A 161 10.96 -1.25 2.48
C ASP A 161 9.74 -1.06 3.38
N ALA A 162 8.75 -0.27 2.96
CA ALA A 162 7.50 -0.08 3.68
C ALA A 162 6.73 -1.39 3.85
N LEU A 163 6.60 -2.17 2.76
CA LEU A 163 6.00 -3.50 2.79
C LEU A 163 6.77 -4.43 3.74
N ASP A 164 8.10 -4.48 3.61
CA ASP A 164 8.94 -5.33 4.43
C ASP A 164 8.79 -5.04 5.94
N ILE A 165 8.85 -3.78 6.32
CA ILE A 165 8.73 -3.37 7.73
C ILE A 165 7.36 -3.79 8.28
N LYS A 166 6.28 -3.46 7.59
CA LYS A 166 4.94 -3.78 8.06
C LYS A 166 4.68 -5.28 8.11
N ILE A 167 5.16 -6.03 7.12
CA ILE A 167 5.08 -7.49 7.11
C ILE A 167 5.85 -8.10 8.29
N GLN A 168 7.08 -7.61 8.55
CA GLN A 168 7.88 -8.07 9.68
C GLN A 168 7.21 -7.77 11.02
N LYS A 169 6.67 -6.55 11.21
CA LYS A 169 5.94 -6.17 12.41
C LYS A 169 4.72 -7.06 12.66
N ALA A 170 3.96 -7.34 11.61
CA ALA A 170 2.81 -8.24 11.71
C ALA A 170 3.23 -9.68 12.00
N ALA A 171 4.28 -10.19 11.34
CA ALA A 171 4.72 -11.57 11.46
C ALA A 171 5.44 -11.86 12.78
N GLN A 172 6.26 -10.93 13.29
CA GLN A 172 7.11 -11.16 14.46
C GLN A 172 6.46 -10.68 15.76
N GLU A 173 5.69 -9.59 15.70
CA GLU A 173 5.13 -8.93 16.88
C GLU A 173 3.59 -8.96 16.92
N GLY A 174 2.92 -9.46 15.87
CA GLY A 174 1.46 -9.45 15.75
C GLY A 174 0.88 -8.06 15.52
N ILE A 175 1.71 -7.05 15.23
CA ILE A 175 1.30 -5.66 15.04
C ILE A 175 0.89 -5.45 13.58
N ILE A 176 -0.39 -5.55 13.28
CA ILE A 176 -0.94 -5.37 11.93
C ILE A 176 -1.04 -3.90 11.50
N TYR A 177 -1.09 -2.97 12.44
CA TYR A 177 -1.09 -1.53 12.20
C TYR A 177 0.14 -0.91 12.88
N PHE A 178 1.19 -0.73 12.12
CA PHE A 178 2.41 -0.05 12.51
C PHE A 178 2.58 1.18 11.63
N PRO A 179 2.26 2.40 12.08
CA PRO A 179 2.49 3.62 11.32
C PRO A 179 3.98 3.81 11.02
N LEU A 180 4.34 3.97 9.74
CA LEU A 180 5.76 4.05 9.33
C LEU A 180 6.48 5.26 9.94
N ARG A 181 5.75 6.34 10.26
CA ARG A 181 6.31 7.50 10.97
C ARG A 181 6.95 7.13 12.31
N ASP A 182 6.46 6.10 12.99
CA ASP A 182 6.98 5.67 14.31
C ASP A 182 8.38 5.09 14.21
N ARG A 183 8.82 4.70 13.00
CA ARG A 183 10.20 4.31 12.73
C ARG A 183 11.17 5.48 12.88
N PHE A 184 10.73 6.69 12.55
CA PHE A 184 11.55 7.89 12.56
C PHE A 184 11.55 8.61 13.92
N THR A 185 10.64 8.24 14.82
CA THR A 185 10.53 8.84 16.16
C THR A 185 11.37 8.15 17.23
N LYS A 186 12.00 6.99 16.93
CA LYS A 186 12.90 6.27 17.84
C LYS A 186 14.38 6.64 17.61
N VAL A 187 14.71 7.92 17.72
CA VAL A 187 16.10 8.37 17.91
C VAL A 187 16.06 9.38 19.04
N ASP A 188 15.94 8.88 20.28
CA ASP A 188 16.44 9.54 21.50
C ASP A 188 16.00 8.69 22.70
N GLY A 189 16.94 7.83 23.14
CA GLY A 189 16.77 7.02 24.34
C GLY A 189 18.03 6.22 24.59
#